data_7f4363dc6b22d626713df07981c0585f
#
_entry.id   7f4363dc6b22d626713df07981c0585f
#
_cell.length_a   1.000
_cell.length_b   1.000
_cell.length_c   1.000
_cell.angle_alpha   90.00
_cell.angle_beta   90.00
_cell.angle_gamma   90.00
#
_symmetry.space_group_name_H-M   'P 1'
#
loop_
_entity.id
_entity.type
_entity.pdbx_description
1 polymer ?
#
loop_
_entity_poly.entity_id
_entity_poly.type
_entity_poly.pdbx_seq_one_letter_code
_entity_poly.pdbx_strand_id
1 'polypeptide(L)'
;MTDKQIKNYFNMTALGFLAYAVLLQILAVIVVVLFSIAFPDLSSDSMYYSMMVAVVPCMLFLHFLFQNSNLPSLRVNPVNIEETGSDSMDLEEKSFSPLVFLHYFLIFCGVQWISSLLTMPLVFLFQKIGMDLSYSEMAAKGGALDNIPMLIYTVLFAPVVEELVFRGIFYKRFKAFGAFFTAFASSLFFALIHSNFLQFIPAFMMGFVLFSIRDRYGLRYSILLHLTNNALAIVVNNLGGSRLWVLSAYGLILLA
;
A
#
# COMPACT_ATOMS: atom_id res chain seq x y z
N MET A 1 -29.24 0.33 7.73
CA MET A 1 -28.60 1.52 8.38
C MET A 1 -29.31 2.77 7.93
N THR A 2 -29.48 3.73 8.82
CA THR A 2 -29.92 5.08 8.43
C THR A 2 -28.74 5.87 7.83
N ASP A 3 -29.01 6.88 7.02
CA ASP A 3 -27.96 7.74 6.43
C ASP A 3 -27.05 8.33 7.49
N LYS A 4 -27.59 8.69 8.65
CA LYS A 4 -26.83 9.19 9.80
C LYS A 4 -25.84 8.15 10.34
N GLN A 5 -26.24 6.88 10.42
CA GLN A 5 -25.36 5.79 10.88
C GLN A 5 -24.25 5.51 9.87
N ILE A 6 -24.55 5.54 8.58
CA ILE A 6 -23.58 5.40 7.50
C ILE A 6 -22.54 6.52 7.59
N LYS A 7 -22.99 7.78 7.65
CA LYS A 7 -22.13 8.95 7.76
C LYS A 7 -21.21 8.88 8.99
N ASN A 8 -21.75 8.52 10.14
CA ASN A 8 -20.97 8.38 11.38
C ASN A 8 -19.92 7.29 11.25
N TYR A 9 -20.26 6.15 10.63
CA TYR A 9 -19.31 5.07 10.39
C TYR A 9 -18.14 5.50 9.51
N PHE A 10 -18.41 6.21 8.41
CA PHE A 10 -17.38 6.78 7.54
C PHE A 10 -16.50 7.79 8.26
N ASN A 11 -17.13 8.73 8.98
CA ASN A 11 -16.38 9.75 9.71
C ASN A 11 -15.46 9.13 10.77
N MET A 12 -15.97 8.18 11.57
CA MET A 12 -15.14 7.47 12.56
C MET A 12 -13.97 6.73 11.91
N THR A 13 -14.22 6.07 10.78
CA THR A 13 -13.17 5.33 10.08
C THR A 13 -12.12 6.27 9.50
N ALA A 14 -12.54 7.34 8.83
CA ALA A 14 -11.64 8.34 8.27
C ALA A 14 -10.81 9.05 9.35
N LEU A 15 -11.45 9.46 10.46
CA LEU A 15 -10.76 10.07 11.61
C LEU A 15 -9.79 9.10 12.28
N GLY A 16 -10.15 7.82 12.38
CA GLY A 16 -9.26 6.79 12.93
C GLY A 16 -7.99 6.61 12.10
N PHE A 17 -8.11 6.59 10.77
CA PHE A 17 -6.93 6.51 9.88
C PHE A 17 -6.13 7.81 9.89
N LEU A 18 -6.77 8.98 9.95
CA LEU A 18 -6.06 10.24 10.11
C LEU A 18 -5.29 10.29 11.44
N ALA A 19 -5.93 9.87 12.53
CA ALA A 19 -5.29 9.78 13.85
C ALA A 19 -4.11 8.80 13.82
N TYR A 20 -4.26 7.64 13.16
CA TYR A 20 -3.16 6.70 12.93
C TYR A 20 -1.98 7.35 12.20
N ALA A 21 -2.23 8.04 11.09
CA ALA A 21 -1.17 8.69 10.32
C ALA A 21 -0.44 9.77 11.14
N VAL A 22 -1.17 10.61 11.86
CA VAL A 22 -0.60 11.66 12.73
C VAL A 22 0.18 11.03 13.89
N LEU A 23 -0.39 10.03 14.56
CA LEU A 23 0.26 9.34 15.67
C LEU A 23 1.56 8.65 15.23
N LEU A 24 1.55 8.01 14.05
CA LEU A 24 2.74 7.38 13.48
C LEU A 24 3.87 8.40 13.27
N GLN A 25 3.57 9.57 12.70
CA GLN A 25 4.56 10.62 12.50
C GLN A 25 5.11 11.17 13.83
N ILE A 26 4.24 11.44 14.79
CA ILE A 26 4.65 11.94 16.10
C ILE A 26 5.55 10.92 16.81
N LEU A 27 5.13 9.65 16.87
CA LEU A 27 5.93 8.60 17.53
C LEU A 27 7.25 8.34 16.80
N ALA A 28 7.24 8.35 15.46
CA ALA A 28 8.47 8.19 14.70
C ALA A 28 9.49 9.29 15.03
N VAL A 29 9.07 10.55 15.08
CA VAL A 29 9.95 11.68 15.46
C VAL A 29 10.47 11.53 16.89
N ILE A 30 9.60 11.20 17.85
CA ILE A 30 10.01 10.99 19.24
C ILE A 30 11.06 9.88 19.33
N VAL A 31 10.83 8.75 18.68
CA VAL A 31 11.76 7.61 18.71
C VAL A 31 13.07 7.95 17.98
N VAL A 32 13.04 8.69 16.86
CA VAL A 32 14.26 9.19 16.18
C VAL A 32 15.12 9.98 17.14
N VAL A 33 14.52 10.96 17.85
CA VAL A 33 15.25 11.82 18.80
C VAL A 33 15.85 11.00 19.93
N LEU A 34 15.03 10.13 20.56
CA LEU A 34 15.51 9.28 21.67
C LEU A 34 16.60 8.31 21.22
N PHE A 35 16.45 7.71 20.04
CA PHE A 35 17.43 6.77 19.49
C PHE A 35 18.75 7.47 19.15
N SER A 36 18.69 8.66 18.55
CA SER A 36 19.90 9.45 18.22
C SER A 36 20.67 9.92 19.45
N ILE A 37 19.97 10.17 20.56
CA ILE A 37 20.60 10.50 21.84
C ILE A 37 21.24 9.26 22.48
N ALA A 38 20.53 8.11 22.45
CA ALA A 38 20.99 6.88 23.08
C ALA A 38 22.11 6.18 22.29
N PHE A 39 22.10 6.29 20.96
CA PHE A 39 23.00 5.60 20.03
C PHE A 39 23.54 6.56 18.96
N PRO A 40 24.44 7.50 19.30
CA PRO A 40 24.94 8.51 18.34
C PRO A 40 25.60 7.91 17.10
N ASP A 41 26.29 6.79 17.24
CA ASP A 41 26.99 6.10 16.15
C ASP A 41 26.05 5.47 15.11
N LEU A 42 24.79 5.23 15.47
CA LEU A 42 23.74 4.67 14.61
C LEU A 42 22.72 5.73 14.17
N SER A 43 23.04 7.01 14.32
CA SER A 43 22.12 8.11 14.04
C SER A 43 21.64 8.15 12.58
N SER A 44 22.48 7.72 11.62
CA SER A 44 22.12 7.63 10.19
C SER A 44 20.96 6.66 9.91
N ASP A 45 20.83 5.61 10.72
CA ASP A 45 19.82 4.56 10.56
C ASP A 45 18.62 4.74 11.51
N SER A 46 18.69 5.75 12.37
CA SER A 46 17.68 6.02 13.42
C SER A 46 16.26 6.13 12.87
N MET A 47 16.11 6.63 11.67
CA MET A 47 14.81 6.77 11.00
C MET A 47 14.15 5.40 10.75
N TYR A 48 14.89 4.40 10.27
CA TYR A 48 14.34 3.07 9.98
C TYR A 48 13.96 2.32 11.24
N TYR A 49 14.82 2.34 12.27
CA TYR A 49 14.51 1.75 13.58
C TYR A 49 13.30 2.44 14.21
N SER A 50 13.21 3.75 14.09
CA SER A 50 12.11 4.54 14.65
C SER A 50 10.78 4.20 14.01
N MET A 51 10.74 4.05 12.69
CA MET A 51 9.52 3.64 11.99
C MET A 51 9.09 2.23 12.38
N MET A 52 10.04 1.27 12.52
CA MET A 52 9.72 -0.09 12.98
C MET A 52 9.12 -0.10 14.39
N VAL A 53 9.64 0.71 15.31
CA VAL A 53 9.14 0.80 16.69
C VAL A 53 7.81 1.54 16.74
N ALA A 54 7.69 2.69 16.07
CA ALA A 54 6.51 3.54 16.13
C ALA A 54 5.25 2.90 15.54
N VAL A 55 5.41 2.05 14.53
CA VAL A 55 4.27 1.45 13.83
C VAL A 55 3.49 0.45 14.69
N VAL A 56 4.17 -0.26 15.61
CA VAL A 56 3.52 -1.29 16.45
C VAL A 56 2.42 -0.69 17.35
N PRO A 57 2.69 0.34 18.18
CA PRO A 57 1.65 0.97 18.98
C PRO A 57 0.55 1.62 18.11
N CYS A 58 0.90 2.15 16.94
CA CYS A 58 -0.10 2.70 16.01
C CYS A 58 -1.03 1.63 15.45
N MET A 59 -0.52 0.45 15.11
CA MET A 59 -1.35 -0.68 14.70
C MET A 59 -2.26 -1.17 15.83
N LEU A 60 -1.73 -1.27 17.04
CA LEU A 60 -2.52 -1.62 18.21
C LEU A 60 -3.62 -0.59 18.46
N PHE A 61 -3.31 0.71 18.35
CA PHE A 61 -4.30 1.78 18.42
C PHE A 61 -5.45 1.57 17.42
N LEU A 62 -5.15 1.34 16.13
CA LEU A 62 -6.18 1.04 15.14
C LEU A 62 -6.97 -0.22 15.46
N HIS A 63 -6.28 -1.27 15.90
CA HIS A 63 -6.94 -2.51 16.27
C HIS A 63 -7.94 -2.29 17.40
N PHE A 64 -7.54 -1.65 18.50
CA PHE A 64 -8.40 -1.37 19.64
C PHE A 64 -9.52 -0.38 19.30
N LEU A 65 -9.25 0.64 18.49
CA LEU A 65 -10.25 1.60 18.06
C LEU A 65 -11.39 0.92 17.28
N PHE A 66 -11.06 -0.08 16.46
CA PHE A 66 -12.02 -0.70 15.57
C PHE A 66 -12.54 -2.07 16.01
N GLN A 67 -11.93 -2.72 17.02
CA GLN A 67 -12.35 -4.06 17.46
C GLN A 67 -13.81 -4.12 17.94
N ASN A 68 -14.29 -3.06 18.63
CA ASN A 68 -15.65 -3.00 19.20
C ASN A 68 -16.66 -2.28 18.29
N SER A 69 -16.20 -1.72 17.18
CA SER A 69 -17.10 -1.08 16.22
C SER A 69 -17.70 -2.15 15.31
N ASN A 70 -18.72 -2.85 15.85
CA ASN A 70 -19.49 -3.80 15.05
C ASN A 70 -20.02 -3.07 13.82
N LEU A 71 -19.61 -3.53 12.64
CA LEU A 71 -20.36 -3.26 11.43
C LEU A 71 -21.80 -3.73 11.71
N PRO A 72 -22.79 -2.84 11.71
CA PRO A 72 -24.15 -3.31 11.58
C PRO A 72 -24.13 -4.17 10.32
N SER A 73 -24.63 -5.40 10.40
CA SER A 73 -24.75 -6.25 9.22
C SER A 73 -25.53 -5.44 8.19
N LEU A 74 -24.82 -4.88 7.21
CA LEU A 74 -25.44 -4.41 5.99
C LEU A 74 -25.98 -5.69 5.33
N ARG A 75 -27.16 -6.14 5.75
CA ARG A 75 -28.02 -6.89 4.86
C ARG A 75 -28.37 -5.90 3.76
N VAL A 76 -27.52 -5.80 2.75
CA VAL A 76 -27.98 -5.41 1.44
C VAL A 76 -29.05 -6.46 1.14
N ASN A 77 -30.34 -6.09 1.23
CA ASN A 77 -31.36 -6.91 0.64
C ASN A 77 -30.86 -7.14 -0.79
N PRO A 78 -30.61 -8.40 -1.19
CA PRO A 78 -30.31 -8.62 -2.59
C PRO A 78 -31.50 -7.97 -3.32
N VAL A 79 -31.24 -6.97 -4.14
CA VAL A 79 -32.21 -6.51 -5.09
C VAL A 79 -32.67 -7.79 -5.75
N ASN A 80 -33.97 -8.09 -5.71
CA ASN A 80 -34.56 -9.23 -6.38
C ASN A 80 -34.22 -9.08 -7.86
N ILE A 81 -33.06 -9.53 -8.25
CA ILE A 81 -32.75 -9.93 -9.61
C ILE A 81 -33.45 -11.27 -9.68
N GLU A 82 -34.62 -11.28 -10.34
CA GLU A 82 -35.31 -12.51 -10.66
C GLU A 82 -34.27 -13.51 -11.16
N GLU A 83 -34.10 -14.59 -10.40
CA GLU A 83 -33.26 -15.71 -10.74
C GLU A 83 -33.83 -16.37 -12.01
N THR A 84 -33.45 -15.84 -13.16
CA THR A 84 -33.56 -16.59 -14.40
C THR A 84 -32.30 -17.41 -14.57
N GLY A 85 -32.39 -18.66 -14.22
CA GLY A 85 -31.38 -19.66 -14.54
C GLY A 85 -30.53 -20.08 -13.35
N SER A 86 -30.94 -21.22 -12.77
CA SER A 86 -30.17 -22.00 -11.83
C SER A 86 -28.89 -22.50 -12.52
N ASP A 87 -27.81 -21.75 -12.36
CA ASP A 87 -26.49 -22.34 -12.27
C ASP A 87 -25.94 -21.98 -10.91
N SER A 88 -26.03 -22.93 -9.99
CA SER A 88 -25.18 -23.00 -8.82
C SER A 88 -23.73 -23.10 -9.36
N MET A 89 -23.19 -21.96 -9.74
CA MET A 89 -21.77 -21.84 -9.95
C MET A 89 -21.17 -22.03 -8.57
N ASP A 90 -20.80 -23.27 -8.26
CA ASP A 90 -19.85 -23.57 -7.20
C ASP A 90 -18.75 -22.53 -7.38
N LEU A 91 -18.62 -21.62 -6.43
CA LEU A 91 -17.46 -20.74 -6.33
C LEU A 91 -16.31 -21.68 -6.03
N GLU A 92 -15.77 -22.30 -7.10
CA GLU A 92 -14.48 -22.99 -7.05
C GLU A 92 -13.55 -22.00 -6.36
N GLU A 93 -13.14 -22.35 -5.16
CA GLU A 93 -12.12 -21.60 -4.43
C GLU A 93 -10.88 -21.61 -5.34
N LYS A 94 -10.74 -20.53 -6.14
CA LYS A 94 -9.70 -20.46 -7.17
C LYS A 94 -8.36 -20.66 -6.47
N SER A 95 -7.77 -21.84 -6.67
CA SER A 95 -6.50 -22.19 -6.05
C SER A 95 -5.44 -21.20 -6.53
N PHE A 96 -4.72 -20.62 -5.57
CA PHE A 96 -3.58 -19.78 -5.90
C PHE A 96 -2.45 -20.66 -6.44
N SER A 97 -1.92 -20.31 -7.60
CA SER A 97 -0.82 -21.03 -8.25
C SER A 97 0.35 -20.09 -8.55
N PRO A 98 1.56 -20.63 -8.78
CA PRO A 98 2.70 -19.81 -9.23
C PRO A 98 2.42 -19.02 -10.50
N LEU A 99 1.61 -19.56 -11.42
CA LEU A 99 1.22 -18.87 -12.65
C LEU A 99 0.30 -17.66 -12.36
N VAL A 100 -0.62 -17.81 -11.41
CA VAL A 100 -1.45 -16.69 -10.92
C VAL A 100 -0.58 -15.62 -10.30
N PHE A 101 0.41 -16.00 -9.49
CA PHE A 101 1.35 -15.05 -8.91
C PHE A 101 2.13 -14.30 -9.99
N LEU A 102 2.68 -15.02 -10.96
CA LEU A 102 3.41 -14.43 -12.08
C LEU A 102 2.53 -13.44 -12.87
N HIS A 103 1.28 -13.80 -13.14
CA HIS A 103 0.33 -12.92 -13.83
C HIS A 103 0.11 -11.61 -13.05
N TYR A 104 -0.17 -11.68 -11.75
CA TYR A 104 -0.31 -10.48 -10.90
C TYR A 104 0.99 -9.67 -10.82
N PHE A 105 2.12 -10.34 -10.76
CA PHE A 105 3.43 -9.69 -10.74
C PHE A 105 3.71 -8.93 -12.04
N LEU A 106 3.40 -9.50 -13.20
CA LEU A 106 3.52 -8.83 -14.49
C LEU A 106 2.57 -7.63 -14.62
N ILE A 107 1.32 -7.76 -14.16
CA ILE A 107 0.39 -6.62 -14.07
C ILE A 107 0.98 -5.52 -13.19
N PHE A 108 1.54 -5.89 -12.04
CA PHE A 108 2.13 -4.94 -11.10
C PHE A 108 3.29 -4.17 -11.73
N CYS A 109 4.19 -4.86 -12.44
CA CYS A 109 5.28 -4.22 -13.19
C CYS A 109 4.76 -3.28 -14.29
N GLY A 110 3.74 -3.69 -15.04
CA GLY A 110 3.11 -2.86 -16.08
C GLY A 110 2.47 -1.60 -15.50
N VAL A 111 1.74 -1.74 -14.39
CA VAL A 111 1.13 -0.61 -13.68
C VAL A 111 2.19 0.36 -13.16
N GLN A 112 3.31 -0.14 -12.65
CA GLN A 112 4.41 0.69 -12.19
C GLN A 112 5.04 1.49 -13.34
N TRP A 113 5.19 0.88 -14.50
CA TRP A 113 5.68 1.57 -15.70
C TRP A 113 4.71 2.66 -16.16
N ILE A 114 3.40 2.37 -16.27
CA ILE A 114 2.37 3.35 -16.63
C ILE A 114 2.36 4.50 -15.62
N SER A 115 2.45 4.21 -14.32
CA SER A 115 2.48 5.25 -13.28
C SER A 115 3.69 6.17 -13.42
N SER A 116 4.83 5.64 -13.83
CA SER A 116 6.03 6.45 -14.10
C SER A 116 5.81 7.41 -15.27
N LEU A 117 5.17 6.95 -16.35
CA LEU A 117 4.79 7.82 -17.48
C LEU A 117 3.83 8.94 -17.06
N LEU A 118 2.90 8.67 -16.15
CA LEU A 118 1.97 9.68 -15.63
C LEU A 118 2.66 10.67 -14.67
N THR A 119 3.68 10.22 -13.96
CA THR A 119 4.41 11.06 -13.00
C THR A 119 5.41 11.99 -13.70
N MET A 120 6.05 11.57 -14.81
CA MET A 120 7.06 12.37 -15.52
C MET A 120 6.61 13.79 -15.91
N PRO A 121 5.43 14.02 -16.53
CA PRO A 121 4.97 15.37 -16.87
C PRO A 121 4.82 16.28 -15.65
N LEU A 122 4.40 15.70 -14.51
CA LEU A 122 4.25 16.44 -13.26
C LEU A 122 5.60 16.82 -12.67
N VAL A 123 6.58 15.92 -12.70
CA VAL A 123 7.96 16.20 -12.30
C VAL A 123 8.51 17.38 -13.12
N PHE A 124 8.37 17.30 -14.44
CA PHE A 124 8.80 18.38 -15.34
C PHE A 124 8.13 19.71 -15.03
N LEU A 125 6.81 19.71 -14.79
CA LEU A 125 6.06 20.92 -14.43
C LEU A 125 6.57 21.54 -13.13
N PHE A 126 6.74 20.71 -12.08
CA PHE A 126 7.20 21.20 -10.77
C PHE A 126 8.64 21.70 -10.81
N GLN A 127 9.53 21.04 -11.54
CA GLN A 127 10.90 21.55 -11.76
C GLN A 127 10.88 22.90 -12.49
N LYS A 128 9.99 23.08 -13.49
CA LYS A 128 9.86 24.37 -14.21
C LYS A 128 9.40 25.53 -13.33
N ILE A 129 8.57 25.27 -12.32
CA ILE A 129 8.14 26.30 -11.37
C ILE A 129 9.09 26.46 -10.18
N GLY A 130 10.26 25.81 -10.22
CA GLY A 130 11.33 25.95 -9.23
C GLY A 130 11.16 25.10 -7.97
N MET A 131 10.29 24.08 -7.97
CA MET A 131 10.19 23.14 -6.84
C MET A 131 11.41 22.22 -6.80
N ASP A 132 12.05 22.13 -5.64
CA ASP A 132 13.09 21.14 -5.37
C ASP A 132 12.46 19.79 -5.04
N LEU A 133 12.68 18.81 -5.92
CA LEU A 133 12.19 17.44 -5.76
C LEU A 133 13.26 16.46 -5.26
N SER A 134 14.47 16.94 -4.94
CA SER A 134 15.61 16.09 -4.56
C SER A 134 15.29 15.14 -3.41
N TYR A 135 14.61 15.61 -2.37
CA TYR A 135 14.16 14.79 -1.25
C TYR A 135 13.18 13.69 -1.71
N SER A 136 12.19 14.06 -2.53
CA SER A 136 11.20 13.11 -3.05
C SER A 136 11.82 12.05 -3.93
N GLU A 137 12.79 12.42 -4.78
CA GLU A 137 13.56 11.52 -5.64
C GLU A 137 14.41 10.55 -4.81
N MET A 138 15.11 11.05 -3.80
CA MET A 138 15.91 10.23 -2.89
C MET A 138 15.04 9.21 -2.15
N ALA A 139 13.91 9.65 -1.59
CA ALA A 139 12.99 8.77 -0.88
C ALA A 139 12.35 7.72 -1.80
N ALA A 140 12.05 8.07 -3.06
CA ALA A 140 11.49 7.15 -4.04
C ALA A 140 12.47 6.07 -4.52
N LYS A 141 13.78 6.32 -4.48
CA LYS A 141 14.82 5.36 -4.89
C LYS A 141 14.97 4.18 -3.92
N GLY A 142 14.47 4.27 -2.70
CA GLY A 142 14.45 3.16 -1.75
C GLY A 142 15.80 2.80 -1.12
N GLY A 143 16.87 3.57 -1.38
CA GLY A 143 18.17 3.48 -0.70
C GLY A 143 19.16 2.46 -1.27
N ALA A 144 20.26 2.24 -0.56
CA ALA A 144 21.41 1.46 -1.00
C ALA A 144 21.39 0.02 -0.47
N LEU A 145 21.95 -0.92 -1.24
CA LEU A 145 21.99 -2.36 -0.87
C LEU A 145 22.86 -2.66 0.36
N ASP A 146 23.74 -1.76 0.73
CA ASP A 146 24.62 -1.89 1.90
C ASP A 146 23.99 -1.43 3.21
N ASN A 147 22.84 -0.77 3.18
CA ASN A 147 22.13 -0.35 4.37
C ASN A 147 21.14 -1.43 4.83
N ILE A 148 21.58 -2.32 5.72
CA ILE A 148 20.80 -3.46 6.23
C ILE A 148 19.51 -3.02 6.97
N PRO A 149 19.54 -2.05 7.91
CA PRO A 149 18.32 -1.58 8.57
C PRO A 149 17.26 -1.09 7.59
N MET A 150 17.68 -0.34 6.59
CA MET A 150 16.81 0.15 5.52
C MET A 150 16.23 -0.99 4.69
N LEU A 151 17.03 -1.98 4.32
CA LEU A 151 16.56 -3.16 3.56
C LEU A 151 15.49 -3.93 4.35
N ILE A 152 15.74 -4.20 5.63
CA ILE A 152 14.77 -4.88 6.50
C ILE A 152 13.47 -4.07 6.58
N TYR A 153 13.58 -2.76 6.79
CA TYR A 153 12.41 -1.88 6.83
C TYR A 153 11.64 -1.90 5.50
N THR A 154 12.31 -1.59 4.40
CA THR A 154 11.66 -1.35 3.10
C THR A 154 11.14 -2.63 2.45
N VAL A 155 11.90 -3.73 2.56
CA VAL A 155 11.57 -5.00 1.88
C VAL A 155 10.61 -5.85 2.71
N LEU A 156 10.79 -5.90 4.03
CA LEU A 156 10.04 -6.82 4.88
C LEU A 156 9.01 -6.09 5.73
N PHE A 157 9.45 -5.12 6.52
CA PHE A 157 8.62 -4.58 7.59
C PHE A 157 7.50 -3.69 7.07
N ALA A 158 7.82 -2.68 6.25
CA ALA A 158 6.83 -1.75 5.72
C ALA A 158 5.76 -2.45 4.89
N PRO A 159 6.07 -3.32 3.90
CA PRO A 159 5.05 -4.03 3.13
C PRO A 159 4.10 -4.88 3.98
N VAL A 160 4.63 -5.60 4.98
CA VAL A 160 3.78 -6.41 5.86
C VAL A 160 2.81 -5.53 6.65
N VAL A 161 3.31 -4.46 7.25
CA VAL A 161 2.49 -3.54 8.05
C VAL A 161 1.45 -2.84 7.19
N GLU A 162 1.85 -2.34 6.03
CA GLU A 162 0.96 -1.64 5.11
C GLU A 162 -0.17 -2.55 4.62
N GLU A 163 0.12 -3.81 4.27
CA GLU A 163 -0.91 -4.75 3.90
C GLU A 163 -1.83 -5.12 5.07
N LEU A 164 -1.30 -5.28 6.28
CA LEU A 164 -2.11 -5.51 7.48
C LEU A 164 -3.07 -4.33 7.76
N VAL A 165 -2.60 -3.10 7.58
CA VAL A 165 -3.42 -1.89 7.77
C VAL A 165 -4.43 -1.75 6.65
N PHE A 166 -3.99 -1.71 5.38
CA PHE A 166 -4.86 -1.33 4.26
C PHE A 166 -5.68 -2.50 3.71
N ARG A 167 -5.11 -3.71 3.59
CA ARG A 167 -5.77 -4.93 3.07
C ARG A 167 -6.30 -5.82 4.19
N GLY A 168 -5.86 -5.59 5.44
CA GLY A 168 -6.41 -6.21 6.65
C GLY A 168 -7.52 -5.37 7.27
N ILE A 169 -7.15 -4.33 8.02
CA ILE A 169 -8.06 -3.54 8.84
C ILE A 169 -9.01 -2.70 7.95
N PHE A 170 -8.46 -1.89 7.05
CA PHE A 170 -9.23 -1.01 6.18
C PHE A 170 -10.19 -1.78 5.27
N TYR A 171 -9.72 -2.86 4.65
CA TYR A 171 -10.57 -3.73 3.85
C TYR A 171 -11.79 -4.24 4.63
N LYS A 172 -11.60 -4.75 5.86
CA LYS A 172 -12.70 -5.23 6.70
C LYS A 172 -13.72 -4.14 7.00
N ARG A 173 -13.29 -2.89 7.10
CA ARG A 173 -14.15 -1.73 7.37
C ARG A 173 -15.02 -1.35 6.17
N PHE A 174 -14.50 -1.47 4.96
CA PHE A 174 -15.16 -0.92 3.78
C PHE A 174 -15.73 -1.96 2.82
N LYS A 175 -15.40 -3.25 2.95
CA LYS A 175 -15.88 -4.30 2.03
C LYS A 175 -17.41 -4.35 1.87
N ALA A 176 -18.16 -3.96 2.89
CA ALA A 176 -19.62 -3.93 2.85
C ALA A 176 -20.18 -2.84 1.90
N PHE A 177 -19.38 -1.86 1.49
CA PHE A 177 -19.75 -0.80 0.56
C PHE A 177 -19.42 -1.12 -0.91
N GLY A 178 -18.99 -2.36 -1.18
CA GLY A 178 -18.67 -2.87 -2.51
C GLY A 178 -17.18 -2.83 -2.82
N ALA A 179 -16.80 -3.71 -3.75
CA ALA A 179 -15.39 -3.95 -4.09
C ALA A 179 -14.69 -2.71 -4.66
N PHE A 180 -15.34 -2.01 -5.61
CA PHE A 180 -14.75 -0.81 -6.23
C PHE A 180 -14.48 0.30 -5.21
N PHE A 181 -15.47 0.62 -4.37
CA PHE A 181 -15.29 1.64 -3.34
C PHE A 181 -14.16 1.27 -2.36
N THR A 182 -14.12 0.01 -1.93
CA THR A 182 -13.08 -0.48 -1.01
C THR A 182 -11.70 -0.43 -1.65
N ALA A 183 -11.58 -0.83 -2.92
CA ALA A 183 -10.35 -0.74 -3.67
C ALA A 183 -9.87 0.72 -3.80
N PHE A 184 -10.75 1.61 -4.23
CA PHE A 184 -10.44 3.03 -4.42
C PHE A 184 -9.99 3.69 -3.10
N ALA A 185 -10.80 3.56 -2.05
CA ALA A 185 -10.51 4.18 -0.76
C ALA A 185 -9.24 3.61 -0.12
N SER A 186 -9.06 2.28 -0.14
CA SER A 186 -7.84 1.64 0.36
C SER A 186 -6.59 2.09 -0.39
N SER A 187 -6.67 2.18 -1.73
CA SER A 187 -5.55 2.63 -2.56
C SER A 187 -5.22 4.11 -2.37
N LEU A 188 -6.25 4.94 -2.20
CA LEU A 188 -6.08 6.37 -1.95
C LEU A 188 -5.38 6.64 -0.61
N PHE A 189 -5.85 6.02 0.46
CA PHE A 189 -5.22 6.18 1.78
C PHE A 189 -3.81 5.57 1.81
N PHE A 190 -3.60 4.45 1.14
CA PHE A 190 -2.27 3.86 0.96
C PHE A 190 -1.31 4.82 0.25
N ALA A 191 -1.75 5.50 -0.81
CA ALA A 191 -0.94 6.49 -1.50
C ALA A 191 -0.65 7.73 -0.65
N LEU A 192 -1.65 8.22 0.08
CA LEU A 192 -1.52 9.41 0.92
C LEU A 192 -0.52 9.23 2.06
N ILE A 193 -0.44 8.04 2.67
CA ILE A 193 0.46 7.80 3.81
C ILE A 193 1.94 7.87 3.41
N HIS A 194 2.28 7.68 2.14
CA HIS A 194 3.64 7.82 1.66
C HIS A 194 4.18 9.25 1.79
N SER A 195 3.30 10.25 1.88
CA SER A 195 3.66 11.67 2.04
C SER A 195 4.72 12.16 1.03
N ASN A 196 4.83 11.46 -0.10
CA ASN A 196 5.78 11.70 -1.17
C ASN A 196 5.04 11.83 -2.50
N PHE A 197 5.15 13.00 -3.10
CA PHE A 197 4.46 13.31 -4.34
C PHE A 197 4.80 12.34 -5.50
N LEU A 198 6.09 11.93 -5.62
CA LEU A 198 6.53 11.01 -6.68
C LEU A 198 6.03 9.58 -6.46
N GLN A 199 5.75 9.21 -5.22
CA GLN A 199 5.21 7.90 -4.86
C GLN A 199 3.68 7.85 -4.88
N PHE A 200 2.98 9.01 -4.88
CA PHE A 200 1.53 9.04 -4.77
C PHE A 200 0.84 8.29 -5.92
N ILE A 201 1.14 8.64 -7.18
CA ILE A 201 0.52 7.99 -8.34
C ILE A 201 0.88 6.50 -8.42
N PRO A 202 2.17 6.10 -8.34
CA PRO A 202 2.54 4.69 -8.29
C PRO A 202 1.83 3.93 -7.18
N ALA A 203 1.87 4.42 -5.94
CA ALA A 203 1.24 3.75 -4.79
C ALA A 203 -0.29 3.63 -4.96
N PHE A 204 -0.94 4.68 -5.47
CA PHE A 204 -2.38 4.65 -5.74
C PHE A 204 -2.74 3.55 -6.75
N MET A 205 -2.05 3.51 -7.89
CA MET A 205 -2.32 2.52 -8.94
C MET A 205 -1.98 1.10 -8.51
N MET A 206 -0.82 0.91 -7.87
CA MET A 206 -0.41 -0.39 -7.35
C MET A 206 -1.36 -0.87 -6.24
N GLY A 207 -1.94 0.06 -5.50
CA GLY A 207 -2.95 -0.22 -4.48
C GLY A 207 -4.13 -1.04 -5.00
N PHE A 208 -4.59 -0.79 -6.23
CA PHE A 208 -5.66 -1.58 -6.88
C PHE A 208 -5.23 -3.01 -7.18
N VAL A 209 -4.00 -3.22 -7.60
CA VAL A 209 -3.48 -4.57 -7.89
C VAL A 209 -3.38 -5.38 -6.60
N LEU A 210 -2.82 -4.77 -5.54
CA LEU A 210 -2.74 -5.39 -4.21
C LEU A 210 -4.13 -5.68 -3.62
N PHE A 211 -5.09 -4.78 -3.84
CA PHE A 211 -6.48 -5.04 -3.46
C PHE A 211 -7.04 -6.24 -4.23
N SER A 212 -6.85 -6.31 -5.55
CA SER A 212 -7.40 -7.37 -6.39
C SER A 212 -6.91 -8.76 -5.99
N ILE A 213 -5.59 -8.93 -5.76
CA ILE A 213 -5.04 -10.21 -5.32
C ILE A 213 -5.50 -10.57 -3.90
N ARG A 214 -5.60 -9.57 -3.00
CA ARG A 214 -6.13 -9.76 -1.65
C ARG A 214 -7.59 -10.22 -1.68
N ASP A 215 -8.42 -9.60 -2.50
CA ASP A 215 -9.87 -9.88 -2.56
C ASP A 215 -10.14 -11.29 -3.08
N ARG A 216 -9.35 -11.74 -4.06
CA ARG A 216 -9.53 -13.05 -4.71
C ARG A 216 -8.81 -14.21 -4.00
N TYR A 217 -7.64 -13.97 -3.42
CA TYR A 217 -6.75 -15.04 -2.93
C TYR A 217 -6.33 -14.88 -1.47
N GLY A 218 -6.61 -13.72 -0.88
CA GLY A 218 -6.34 -13.46 0.53
C GLY A 218 -5.10 -12.61 0.80
N LEU A 219 -5.01 -12.16 2.05
CA LEU A 219 -4.03 -11.17 2.51
C LEU A 219 -2.58 -11.63 2.35
N ARG A 220 -2.29 -12.89 2.58
CA ARG A 220 -0.93 -13.47 2.46
C ARG A 220 -0.32 -13.26 1.06
N TYR A 221 -1.14 -13.28 0.03
CA TYR A 221 -0.67 -13.15 -1.35
C TYR A 221 -0.47 -11.69 -1.77
N SER A 222 -1.25 -10.75 -1.22
CA SER A 222 -0.93 -9.32 -1.39
C SER A 222 0.35 -8.94 -0.66
N ILE A 223 0.58 -9.47 0.54
CA ILE A 223 1.85 -9.31 1.25
C ILE A 223 3.01 -9.84 0.40
N LEU A 224 2.90 -11.08 -0.11
CA LEU A 224 3.96 -11.68 -0.92
C LEU A 224 4.26 -10.86 -2.18
N LEU A 225 3.23 -10.39 -2.88
CA LEU A 225 3.40 -9.55 -4.08
C LEU A 225 4.08 -8.22 -3.73
N HIS A 226 3.68 -7.59 -2.64
CA HIS A 226 4.26 -6.32 -2.19
C HIS A 226 5.73 -6.48 -1.78
N LEU A 227 6.06 -7.51 -0.99
CA LEU A 227 7.44 -7.86 -0.63
C LEU A 227 8.32 -8.05 -1.88
N THR A 228 7.83 -8.84 -2.84
CA THR A 228 8.56 -9.13 -4.08
C THR A 228 8.82 -7.86 -4.89
N ASN A 229 7.82 -6.96 -4.97
CA ASN A 229 7.98 -5.69 -5.65
C ASN A 229 9.05 -4.80 -5.00
N ASN A 230 8.99 -4.64 -3.68
CA ASN A 230 9.94 -3.77 -2.98
C ASN A 230 11.37 -4.32 -3.07
N ALA A 231 11.53 -5.65 -2.98
CA ALA A 231 12.82 -6.29 -3.20
C ALA A 231 13.35 -6.02 -4.63
N LEU A 232 12.50 -6.21 -5.65
CA LEU A 232 12.86 -5.95 -7.03
C LEU A 232 13.22 -4.47 -7.26
N ALA A 233 12.43 -3.54 -6.72
CA ALA A 233 12.66 -2.11 -6.87
C ALA A 233 14.05 -1.70 -6.35
N ILE A 234 14.44 -2.21 -5.18
CA ILE A 234 15.78 -1.96 -4.62
C ILE A 234 16.87 -2.54 -5.51
N VAL A 235 16.73 -3.79 -5.96
CA VAL A 235 17.71 -4.43 -6.84
C VAL A 235 17.85 -3.64 -8.14
N VAL A 236 16.75 -3.30 -8.80
CA VAL A 236 16.75 -2.55 -10.06
C VAL A 236 17.38 -1.16 -9.89
N ASN A 237 17.03 -0.44 -8.84
CA ASN A 237 17.58 0.90 -8.58
C ASN A 237 19.10 0.89 -8.32
N ASN A 238 19.62 -0.16 -7.69
CA ASN A 238 21.06 -0.30 -7.41
C ASN A 238 21.87 -0.87 -8.58
N LEU A 239 21.27 -1.65 -9.48
CA LEU A 239 21.95 -2.24 -10.64
C LEU A 239 21.97 -1.34 -11.89
N GLY A 240 21.64 -0.06 -11.77
CA GLY A 240 21.67 0.90 -12.90
C GLY A 240 20.30 1.24 -13.50
N GLY A 241 19.29 1.12 -12.70
CA GLY A 241 17.91 1.63 -12.69
C GLY A 241 17.19 1.80 -14.02
N SER A 242 17.55 2.77 -14.80
CA SER A 242 16.76 3.17 -15.98
C SER A 242 16.75 2.14 -17.12
N ARG A 243 17.85 1.42 -17.34
CA ARG A 243 17.95 0.43 -18.43
C ARG A 243 17.16 -0.85 -18.14
N LEU A 244 17.15 -1.30 -16.89
CA LEU A 244 16.42 -2.51 -16.50
C LEU A 244 14.90 -2.28 -16.47
N TRP A 245 14.44 -1.10 -16.08
CA TRP A 245 13.02 -0.73 -16.20
C TRP A 245 12.56 -0.67 -17.65
N VAL A 246 13.38 -0.15 -18.55
CA VAL A 246 13.11 -0.14 -19.99
C VAL A 246 13.08 -1.57 -20.54
N LEU A 247 14.01 -2.43 -20.16
CA LEU A 247 14.04 -3.83 -20.59
C LEU A 247 12.85 -4.63 -20.04
N SER A 248 12.42 -4.38 -18.81
CA SER A 248 11.21 -5.02 -18.25
C SER A 248 9.95 -4.59 -18.98
N ALA A 249 9.85 -3.34 -19.39
CA ALA A 249 8.73 -2.84 -20.21
C ALA A 249 8.70 -3.49 -21.61
N TYR A 250 9.87 -3.63 -22.28
CA TYR A 250 9.95 -4.35 -23.54
C TYR A 250 9.62 -5.84 -23.40
N GLY A 251 10.03 -6.49 -22.31
CA GLY A 251 9.66 -7.86 -22.01
C GLY A 251 8.15 -8.05 -21.85
N LEU A 252 7.45 -7.08 -21.24
CA LEU A 252 5.99 -7.11 -21.09
C LEU A 252 5.25 -6.91 -22.41
N ILE A 253 5.76 -6.06 -23.30
CA ILE A 253 5.17 -5.84 -24.63
C ILE A 253 5.33 -7.08 -25.51
N LEU A 254 6.39 -7.86 -25.31
CA LEU A 254 6.64 -9.10 -26.08
C LEU A 254 5.84 -10.30 -25.54
N LEU A 255 5.28 -10.22 -24.33
CA LEU A 255 4.49 -11.27 -23.68
C LEU A 255 2.98 -11.00 -23.72
N ALA A 256 2.55 -9.84 -24.21
CA ALA A 256 1.14 -9.46 -24.40
C ALA A 256 0.68 -9.76 -25.82
#